data_1e4b0710a3322cce6875bad180c60096
#
_entry.id   1e4b0710a3322cce6875bad180c60096
#
_cell.length_a   1.000
_cell.length_b   1.000
_cell.length_c   1.000
_cell.angle_alpha   90.00
_cell.angle_beta   90.00
_cell.angle_gamma   90.00
#
_symmetry.space_group_name_H-M   'P 1'
#
loop_
_entity.id
_entity.type
_entity.pdbx_description
1 polymer ?
#
loop_
_entity_poly.entity_id
_entity_poly.type
_entity_poly.pdbx_seq_one_letter_code
_entity_poly.pdbx_strand_id
1 'polypeptide(L)'
;MNITVRIFAPVAFLSALTAAGPLAVSNGTVSFTAKGNMGMSCDGSTSAVKVDEDASAYTVTVQTGTLDSKLELRDKHIKERFLETPKFPTSVIVIDKACLALPESGDKAGECPGTFTLHGQTKPATVKFKAKVAGKVTEIDASFTAHMAQHGIEEVKWAMVKIKDDVEVHAKLTVTR
;
A
#
# COMPACT_ATOMS: atom_id res chain seq x y z
N MET A 1 69.41 24.89 9.01
CA MET A 1 68.35 24.91 7.95
C MET A 1 67.22 23.99 8.41
N ASN A 2 66.24 24.55 9.18
CA ASN A 2 65.17 23.77 9.80
C ASN A 2 63.94 23.78 8.89
N ILE A 3 63.57 22.61 8.39
CA ILE A 3 62.36 22.44 7.56
C ILE A 3 61.23 22.03 8.50
N THR A 4 60.26 22.96 8.68
CA THR A 4 59.05 22.71 9.45
C THR A 4 57.99 22.09 8.51
N VAL A 5 57.73 20.80 8.64
CA VAL A 5 56.68 20.09 7.94
C VAL A 5 55.32 20.38 8.64
N ARG A 6 54.43 21.11 7.98
CA ARG A 6 53.05 21.30 8.44
C ARG A 6 52.22 20.13 7.95
N ILE A 7 51.76 19.29 8.86
CA ILE A 7 50.83 18.20 8.60
C ILE A 7 49.43 18.81 8.58
N PHE A 8 48.83 18.87 7.39
CA PHE A 8 47.40 19.18 7.24
C PHE A 8 46.58 17.91 7.54
N ALA A 9 45.84 17.92 8.64
CA ALA A 9 44.86 16.88 8.91
C ALA A 9 43.61 17.12 8.07
N PRO A 10 43.07 16.12 7.36
CA PRO A 10 41.83 16.26 6.66
C PRO A 10 40.66 16.29 7.69
N VAL A 11 39.90 17.35 7.70
CA VAL A 11 38.63 17.44 8.42
C VAL A 11 37.64 16.57 7.65
N ALA A 12 37.35 15.39 8.17
CA ALA A 12 36.28 14.55 7.66
C ALA A 12 34.93 15.20 8.04
N PHE A 13 34.25 15.77 7.06
CA PHE A 13 32.84 16.15 7.18
C PHE A 13 32.03 14.87 7.29
N LEU A 14 31.69 14.49 8.51
CA LEU A 14 30.70 13.45 8.79
C LEU A 14 29.33 14.03 8.47
N SER A 15 28.85 13.85 7.23
CA SER A 15 27.48 14.15 6.87
C SER A 15 26.57 13.19 7.66
N ALA A 16 25.96 13.70 8.71
CA ALA A 16 24.91 12.99 9.42
C ALA A 16 23.75 12.76 8.43
N LEU A 17 23.67 11.56 7.89
CA LEU A 17 22.52 11.07 7.17
C LEU A 17 21.40 10.95 8.22
N THR A 18 20.55 11.97 8.33
CA THR A 18 19.34 11.89 9.12
C THR A 18 18.45 10.85 8.43
N ALA A 19 18.51 9.62 8.91
CA ALA A 19 17.53 8.61 8.56
C ALA A 19 16.16 9.15 8.99
N ALA A 20 15.30 9.46 8.03
CA ALA A 20 13.90 9.72 8.33
C ALA A 20 13.37 8.51 9.09
N GLY A 21 12.80 8.73 10.26
CA GLY A 21 12.25 7.64 11.08
C GLY A 21 11.11 6.94 10.32
N PRO A 22 10.76 5.73 10.72
CA PRO A 22 9.70 4.97 10.05
C PRO A 22 8.41 5.80 10.04
N LEU A 23 7.71 5.80 8.92
CA LEU A 23 6.40 6.44 8.78
C LEU A 23 5.41 5.79 9.74
N ALA A 24 4.89 6.56 10.68
CA ALA A 24 3.82 6.08 11.55
C ALA A 24 2.47 6.33 10.87
N VAL A 25 1.69 5.27 10.66
CA VAL A 25 0.29 5.38 10.24
C VAL A 25 -0.52 5.80 11.45
N SER A 26 -0.97 7.04 11.49
CA SER A 26 -1.83 7.55 12.56
C SER A 26 -3.30 7.21 12.34
N ASN A 27 -3.71 7.08 11.08
CA ASN A 27 -5.02 6.59 10.67
C ASN A 27 -4.92 5.98 9.26
N GLY A 28 -5.56 4.85 9.04
CA GLY A 28 -5.53 4.17 7.76
C GLY A 28 -6.76 3.31 7.55
N THR A 29 -7.34 3.38 6.36
CA THR A 29 -8.40 2.49 5.91
C THR A 29 -8.10 2.03 4.50
N VAL A 30 -8.16 0.73 4.31
CA VAL A 30 -8.11 0.12 2.98
C VAL A 30 -9.46 -0.53 2.72
N SER A 31 -10.04 -0.24 1.57
CA SER A 31 -11.31 -0.78 1.12
C SER A 31 -11.20 -1.41 -0.27
N PHE A 32 -12.09 -2.32 -0.56
CA PHE A 32 -12.25 -2.87 -1.90
C PHE A 32 -13.69 -2.78 -2.36
N THR A 33 -13.88 -2.68 -3.67
CA THR A 33 -15.18 -2.76 -4.34
C THR A 33 -15.09 -3.77 -5.47
N ALA A 34 -15.81 -4.87 -5.32
CA ALA A 34 -15.96 -5.90 -6.35
C ALA A 34 -17.35 -5.79 -6.98
N LYS A 35 -17.40 -5.41 -8.26
CA LYS A 35 -18.65 -5.23 -9.00
C LYS A 35 -19.13 -6.56 -9.57
N GLY A 36 -20.42 -6.83 -9.42
CA GLY A 36 -21.08 -7.98 -10.03
C GLY A 36 -21.89 -7.60 -11.26
N ASN A 37 -22.49 -8.63 -11.90
CA ASN A 37 -23.56 -8.42 -12.86
C ASN A 37 -24.82 -7.89 -12.15
N MET A 38 -25.81 -7.46 -12.93
CA MET A 38 -27.13 -6.98 -12.43
C MET A 38 -27.04 -5.81 -11.43
N GLY A 39 -25.97 -4.99 -11.49
CA GLY A 39 -25.80 -3.83 -10.60
C GLY A 39 -25.40 -4.18 -9.16
N MET A 40 -25.04 -5.42 -8.88
CA MET A 40 -24.58 -5.84 -7.55
C MET A 40 -23.14 -5.38 -7.29
N SER A 41 -22.84 -5.04 -6.04
CA SER A 41 -21.48 -4.80 -5.56
C SER A 41 -21.21 -5.54 -4.25
N CYS A 42 -19.94 -5.86 -4.04
CA CYS A 42 -19.42 -6.36 -2.79
C CYS A 42 -18.32 -5.40 -2.34
N ASP A 43 -18.58 -4.70 -1.26
CA ASP A 43 -17.64 -3.75 -0.67
C ASP A 43 -17.18 -4.29 0.68
N GLY A 44 -15.93 -4.03 1.02
CA GLY A 44 -15.39 -4.35 2.34
C GLY A 44 -14.22 -3.45 2.66
N SER A 45 -13.89 -3.35 3.94
CA SER A 45 -12.80 -2.49 4.41
C SER A 45 -12.10 -3.06 5.63
N THR A 46 -10.91 -2.52 5.90
CA THR A 46 -10.16 -2.77 7.14
C THR A 46 -9.30 -1.57 7.50
N SER A 47 -9.05 -1.39 8.78
CA SER A 47 -8.06 -0.44 9.31
C SER A 47 -6.75 -1.11 9.76
N ALA A 48 -6.63 -2.42 9.62
CA ALA A 48 -5.42 -3.14 9.97
C ALA A 48 -4.37 -3.02 8.85
N VAL A 49 -3.82 -1.83 8.72
CA VAL A 49 -2.85 -1.44 7.70
C VAL A 49 -1.55 -0.95 8.36
N LYS A 50 -0.41 -1.34 7.78
CA LYS A 50 0.92 -0.91 8.16
C LYS A 50 1.62 -0.33 6.94
N VAL A 51 2.41 0.74 7.13
CA VAL A 51 3.27 1.31 6.11
C VAL A 51 4.71 1.25 6.61
N ASP A 52 5.56 0.62 5.84
CA ASP A 52 7.00 0.61 6.05
C ASP A 52 7.68 1.42 4.94
N GLU A 53 8.73 2.14 5.30
CA GLU A 53 9.56 2.92 4.37
C GLU A 53 10.99 2.39 4.43
N ASP A 54 11.55 2.04 3.29
CA ASP A 54 12.97 1.76 3.16
C ASP A 54 13.67 2.82 2.27
N ALA A 55 14.91 2.56 1.87
CA ALA A 55 15.69 3.49 1.06
C ALA A 55 15.08 3.71 -0.34
N SER A 56 14.37 2.73 -0.89
CA SER A 56 13.92 2.67 -2.29
C SER A 56 12.41 2.62 -2.45
N ALA A 57 11.66 2.15 -1.46
CA ALA A 57 10.25 1.84 -1.60
C ALA A 57 9.40 2.17 -0.37
N TYR A 58 8.12 2.33 -0.61
CA TYR A 58 7.06 2.26 0.40
C TYR A 58 6.35 0.92 0.27
N THR A 59 6.23 0.22 1.40
CA THR A 59 5.53 -1.06 1.50
C THR A 59 4.29 -0.90 2.37
N VAL A 60 3.11 -1.09 1.78
CA VAL A 60 1.84 -1.07 2.52
C VAL A 60 1.35 -2.50 2.68
N THR A 61 1.24 -2.94 3.93
CA THR A 61 0.78 -4.28 4.31
C THR A 61 -0.60 -4.20 4.94
N VAL A 62 -1.52 -5.02 4.46
CA VAL A 62 -2.90 -5.11 4.95
C VAL A 62 -3.16 -6.52 5.49
N GLN A 63 -3.74 -6.61 6.67
CA GLN A 63 -4.18 -7.89 7.26
C GLN A 63 -5.51 -8.30 6.63
N THR A 64 -5.50 -9.28 5.72
CA THR A 64 -6.69 -9.70 4.96
C THR A 64 -7.76 -10.36 5.83
N GLY A 65 -7.35 -11.01 6.92
CA GLY A 65 -8.27 -11.62 7.89
C GLY A 65 -9.17 -10.64 8.65
N THR A 66 -8.84 -9.35 8.61
CA THR A 66 -9.62 -8.28 9.30
C THR A 66 -10.61 -7.56 8.37
N LEU A 67 -10.69 -7.95 7.11
CA LEU A 67 -11.66 -7.39 6.16
C LEU A 67 -13.10 -7.61 6.67
N ASP A 68 -13.89 -6.55 6.61
CA ASP A 68 -15.28 -6.51 7.04
C ASP A 68 -16.16 -5.96 5.92
N SER A 69 -17.07 -6.76 5.41
CA SER A 69 -18.05 -6.41 4.38
C SER A 69 -19.44 -6.13 4.93
N LYS A 70 -19.59 -6.08 6.27
CA LYS A 70 -20.85 -5.88 7.00
C LYS A 70 -21.85 -7.05 6.87
N LEU A 71 -21.40 -8.19 6.34
CA LEU A 71 -22.21 -9.41 6.25
C LEU A 71 -21.32 -10.61 6.64
N GLU A 72 -21.57 -11.20 7.81
CA GLU A 72 -20.75 -12.24 8.40
C GLU A 72 -20.53 -13.45 7.47
N LEU A 73 -21.59 -13.94 6.81
CA LEU A 73 -21.49 -15.07 5.87
C LEU A 73 -20.60 -14.72 4.66
N ARG A 74 -20.69 -13.49 4.17
CA ARG A 74 -19.84 -13.00 3.07
C ARG A 74 -18.39 -12.90 3.51
N ASP A 75 -18.15 -12.36 4.70
CA ASP A 75 -16.82 -12.26 5.29
C ASP A 75 -16.17 -13.62 5.45
N LYS A 76 -16.93 -14.61 5.92
CA LYS A 76 -16.45 -15.98 6.00
C LYS A 76 -16.03 -16.52 4.63
N HIS A 77 -16.85 -16.35 3.59
CA HIS A 77 -16.47 -16.78 2.24
C HIS A 77 -15.26 -16.04 1.70
N ILE A 78 -15.16 -14.72 1.89
CA ILE A 78 -14.01 -13.92 1.48
C ILE A 78 -12.74 -14.45 2.13
N LYS A 79 -12.75 -14.67 3.44
CA LYS A 79 -11.59 -15.05 4.23
C LYS A 79 -11.17 -16.50 4.04
N GLU A 80 -12.12 -17.42 4.03
CA GLU A 80 -11.83 -18.86 4.04
C GLU A 80 -11.70 -19.45 2.63
N ARG A 81 -12.53 -18.98 1.69
CA ARG A 81 -12.62 -19.60 0.36
C ARG A 81 -11.86 -18.82 -0.73
N PHE A 82 -11.94 -17.48 -0.74
CA PHE A 82 -11.36 -16.70 -1.82
C PHE A 82 -9.96 -16.20 -1.50
N LEU A 83 -9.73 -15.66 -0.32
CA LEU A 83 -8.43 -15.15 0.10
C LEU A 83 -7.59 -16.17 0.86
N GLU A 84 -8.20 -17.27 1.32
CA GLU A 84 -7.52 -18.30 2.13
C GLU A 84 -6.64 -17.68 3.23
N THR A 85 -7.20 -16.76 4.02
CA THR A 85 -6.43 -15.91 4.95
C THR A 85 -5.61 -16.67 6.00
N PRO A 86 -5.94 -17.90 6.40
CA PRO A 86 -5.04 -18.70 7.25
C PRO A 86 -3.72 -19.04 6.56
N LYS A 87 -3.71 -19.12 5.23
CA LYS A 87 -2.53 -19.45 4.42
C LYS A 87 -1.86 -18.19 3.87
N PHE A 88 -2.66 -17.19 3.51
CA PHE A 88 -2.23 -15.90 2.97
C PHE A 88 -2.77 -14.74 3.82
N PRO A 89 -2.23 -14.51 5.03
CA PRO A 89 -2.81 -13.58 6.00
C PRO A 89 -2.72 -12.12 5.61
N THR A 90 -1.88 -11.79 4.63
CA THR A 90 -1.62 -10.39 4.23
C THR A 90 -1.73 -10.19 2.73
N SER A 91 -2.11 -8.97 2.34
CA SER A 91 -1.83 -8.42 1.02
C SER A 91 -0.82 -7.29 1.15
N VAL A 92 0.02 -7.13 0.13
CA VAL A 92 1.15 -6.18 0.16
C VAL A 92 1.22 -5.42 -1.15
N ILE A 93 1.33 -4.09 -1.09
CA ILE A 93 1.69 -3.28 -2.25
C ILE A 93 3.01 -2.58 -1.99
N VAL A 94 3.91 -2.66 -2.98
CA VAL A 94 5.23 -2.00 -2.95
C VAL A 94 5.26 -0.96 -4.05
N ILE A 95 5.62 0.28 -3.71
CA ILE A 95 5.66 1.43 -4.62
C ILE A 95 7.04 2.06 -4.55
N ASP A 96 7.65 2.36 -5.70
CA ASP A 96 8.92 3.04 -5.79
C ASP A 96 8.83 4.45 -5.16
N LYS A 97 9.73 4.70 -4.22
CA LYS A 97 9.82 5.96 -3.49
C LYS A 97 10.16 7.13 -4.41
N ALA A 98 11.01 6.92 -5.42
CA ALA A 98 11.37 7.96 -6.38
C ALA A 98 10.17 8.41 -7.22
N CYS A 99 9.26 7.49 -7.57
CA CYS A 99 8.02 7.84 -8.27
C CYS A 99 7.08 8.66 -7.37
N LEU A 100 6.86 8.21 -6.13
CA LEU A 100 5.97 8.89 -5.20
C LEU A 100 6.51 10.27 -4.80
N ALA A 101 7.83 10.44 -4.62
CA ALA A 101 8.59 11.68 -4.35
C ALA A 101 7.72 12.84 -3.80
N LEU A 102 7.22 12.69 -2.57
CA LEU A 102 6.33 13.66 -1.94
C LEU A 102 7.05 15.02 -1.74
N PRO A 103 6.39 16.16 -1.98
CA PRO A 103 6.95 17.48 -1.71
C PRO A 103 7.10 17.70 -0.20
N GLU A 104 7.82 18.75 0.20
CA GLU A 104 7.93 19.15 1.61
C GLU A 104 6.60 19.70 2.15
N SER A 105 5.78 20.30 1.27
CA SER A 105 4.44 20.80 1.59
C SER A 105 3.59 20.92 0.31
N GLY A 106 2.26 20.95 0.50
CA GLY A 106 1.30 21.12 -0.59
C GLY A 106 0.79 19.79 -1.16
N ASP A 107 0.18 19.86 -2.32
CA ASP A 107 -0.52 18.74 -2.93
C ASP A 107 0.30 18.12 -4.06
N LYS A 108 0.23 16.80 -4.19
CA LYS A 108 0.76 16.05 -5.33
C LYS A 108 -0.22 14.97 -5.74
N ALA A 109 -0.42 14.81 -7.04
CA ALA A 109 -1.18 13.71 -7.61
C ALA A 109 -0.40 13.08 -8.76
N GLY A 110 -0.62 11.81 -9.01
CA GLY A 110 0.05 11.09 -10.09
C GLY A 110 -0.31 9.61 -10.12
N GLU A 111 0.45 8.90 -10.92
CA GLU A 111 0.38 7.44 -11.02
C GLU A 111 1.78 6.88 -10.84
N CYS A 112 1.91 5.82 -10.05
CA CYS A 112 3.17 5.12 -9.83
C CYS A 112 3.05 3.64 -10.17
N PRO A 113 4.02 3.07 -10.88
CA PRO A 113 4.15 1.64 -11.00
C PRO A 113 4.51 1.04 -9.64
N GLY A 114 4.02 -0.14 -9.39
CA GLY A 114 4.31 -0.92 -8.19
C GLY A 114 4.06 -2.39 -8.41
N THR A 115 4.16 -3.17 -7.35
CA THR A 115 3.82 -4.59 -7.35
C THR A 115 2.82 -4.87 -6.25
N PHE A 116 1.77 -5.60 -6.58
CA PHE A 116 0.74 -6.03 -5.64
C PHE A 116 0.82 -7.54 -5.42
N THR A 117 0.95 -7.93 -4.16
CA THR A 117 0.94 -9.33 -3.74
C THR A 117 -0.38 -9.63 -3.03
N LEU A 118 -1.11 -10.58 -3.56
CA LEU A 118 -2.35 -11.09 -3.00
C LEU A 118 -2.38 -12.61 -3.21
N HIS A 119 -2.90 -13.37 -2.24
CA HIS A 119 -3.04 -14.82 -2.33
C HIS A 119 -1.72 -15.52 -2.74
N GLY A 120 -0.57 -15.01 -2.24
CA GLY A 120 0.77 -15.51 -2.55
C GLY A 120 1.29 -15.21 -3.96
N GLN A 121 0.54 -14.49 -4.80
CA GLN A 121 0.94 -14.12 -6.15
C GLN A 121 1.27 -12.63 -6.24
N THR A 122 2.45 -12.29 -6.76
CA THR A 122 2.87 -10.91 -6.99
C THR A 122 2.68 -10.53 -8.45
N LYS A 123 1.98 -9.42 -8.70
CA LYS A 123 1.69 -8.90 -10.06
C LYS A 123 1.98 -7.41 -10.12
N PRO A 124 2.33 -6.86 -11.31
CA PRO A 124 2.42 -5.43 -11.52
C PRO A 124 1.09 -4.74 -11.23
N ALA A 125 1.16 -3.54 -10.64
CA ALA A 125 0.00 -2.70 -10.41
C ALA A 125 0.38 -1.23 -10.70
N THR A 126 -0.56 -0.44 -11.21
CA THR A 126 -0.41 1.00 -11.36
C THR A 126 -1.28 1.68 -10.33
N VAL A 127 -0.65 2.38 -9.39
CA VAL A 127 -1.31 3.06 -8.28
C VAL A 127 -1.51 4.52 -8.63
N LYS A 128 -2.76 4.96 -8.69
CA LYS A 128 -3.15 6.37 -8.75
C LYS A 128 -3.15 6.92 -7.33
N PHE A 129 -2.60 8.10 -7.13
CA PHE A 129 -2.56 8.70 -5.80
C PHE A 129 -2.82 10.21 -5.83
N LYS A 130 -3.33 10.69 -4.71
CA LYS A 130 -3.36 12.09 -4.32
C LYS A 130 -2.79 12.18 -2.91
N ALA A 131 -1.81 13.04 -2.72
CA ALA A 131 -1.17 13.27 -1.44
C ALA A 131 -1.25 14.75 -1.09
N LYS A 132 -1.53 15.04 0.16
CA LYS A 132 -1.52 16.40 0.73
C LYS A 132 -0.56 16.42 1.92
N VAL A 133 0.51 17.18 1.78
CA VAL A 133 1.56 17.30 2.80
C VAL A 133 1.37 18.60 3.58
N ALA A 134 1.21 18.47 4.89
CA ALA A 134 1.07 19.60 5.82
C ALA A 134 2.01 19.41 7.01
N GLY A 135 3.22 19.97 6.92
CA GLY A 135 4.26 19.79 7.91
C GLY A 135 4.67 18.32 8.05
N LYS A 136 4.48 17.75 9.25
CA LYS A 136 4.80 16.34 9.51
C LYS A 136 3.71 15.37 9.10
N VAL A 137 2.51 15.84 8.76
CA VAL A 137 1.36 15.03 8.43
C VAL A 137 1.21 14.95 6.92
N THR A 138 1.00 13.75 6.39
CA THR A 138 0.68 13.53 4.99
C THR A 138 -0.60 12.70 4.90
N GLU A 139 -1.61 13.25 4.23
CA GLU A 139 -2.82 12.54 3.85
C GLU A 139 -2.63 11.96 2.45
N ILE A 140 -2.91 10.68 2.28
CA ILE A 140 -2.77 9.95 1.01
C ILE A 140 -4.10 9.28 0.68
N ASP A 141 -4.61 9.55 -0.51
CA ASP A 141 -5.72 8.84 -1.14
C ASP A 141 -5.16 8.10 -2.36
N ALA A 142 -5.20 6.78 -2.35
CA ALA A 142 -4.61 5.96 -3.39
C ALA A 142 -5.60 4.90 -3.87
N SER A 143 -5.49 4.53 -5.15
CA SER A 143 -6.35 3.50 -5.73
C SER A 143 -5.65 2.75 -6.86
N PHE A 144 -6.04 1.49 -7.05
CA PHE A 144 -5.64 0.67 -8.18
C PHE A 144 -6.67 -0.43 -8.44
N THR A 145 -6.59 -1.07 -9.59
CA THR A 145 -7.42 -2.24 -9.93
C THR A 145 -6.59 -3.50 -9.77
N ALA A 146 -7.12 -4.45 -9.01
CA ALA A 146 -6.57 -5.80 -8.88
C ALA A 146 -7.38 -6.78 -9.73
N HIS A 147 -6.69 -7.65 -10.48
CA HIS A 147 -7.31 -8.70 -11.30
C HIS A 147 -7.23 -10.02 -10.55
N MET A 148 -8.34 -10.49 -9.99
CA MET A 148 -8.38 -11.63 -9.08
C MET A 148 -7.84 -12.92 -9.71
N ALA A 149 -8.17 -13.19 -10.98
CA ALA A 149 -7.68 -14.36 -11.70
C ALA A 149 -6.14 -14.40 -11.79
N GLN A 150 -5.47 -13.24 -11.93
CA GLN A 150 -4.01 -13.18 -11.94
C GLN A 150 -3.38 -13.58 -10.61
N HIS A 151 -4.14 -13.47 -9.52
CA HIS A 151 -3.73 -13.88 -8.19
C HIS A 151 -4.19 -15.29 -7.82
N GLY A 152 -4.70 -16.08 -8.80
CA GLY A 152 -5.15 -17.43 -8.56
C GLY A 152 -6.47 -17.53 -7.78
N ILE A 153 -7.22 -16.44 -7.69
CA ILE A 153 -8.53 -16.40 -7.07
C ILE A 153 -9.58 -16.74 -8.13
N GLU A 154 -10.33 -17.82 -7.90
CA GLU A 154 -11.36 -18.28 -8.82
C GLU A 154 -12.50 -17.27 -8.95
N GLU A 155 -13.18 -17.33 -10.11
CA GLU A 155 -14.34 -16.52 -10.38
C GLU A 155 -15.44 -16.73 -9.32
N VAL A 156 -15.82 -15.63 -8.64
CA VAL A 156 -16.85 -15.66 -7.60
C VAL A 156 -18.23 -15.73 -8.23
N LYS A 157 -18.87 -16.91 -8.12
CA LYS A 157 -20.24 -17.15 -8.58
C LYS A 157 -21.11 -17.56 -7.40
N TRP A 158 -22.27 -16.91 -7.29
CA TRP A 158 -23.29 -17.31 -6.34
C TRP A 158 -24.66 -17.20 -6.99
N ALA A 159 -25.31 -18.34 -7.21
CA ALA A 159 -26.54 -18.45 -8.01
C ALA A 159 -26.37 -17.78 -9.38
N MET A 160 -27.15 -16.74 -9.68
CA MET A 160 -27.07 -15.96 -10.93
C MET A 160 -26.13 -14.76 -10.85
N VAL A 161 -25.54 -14.51 -9.69
CA VAL A 161 -24.60 -13.40 -9.47
C VAL A 161 -23.18 -13.86 -9.80
N LYS A 162 -22.53 -13.10 -10.66
CA LYS A 162 -21.15 -13.28 -11.08
C LYS A 162 -20.39 -11.99 -10.75
N ILE A 163 -19.37 -12.09 -9.91
CA ILE A 163 -18.47 -10.97 -9.59
C ILE A 163 -17.44 -10.84 -10.71
N LYS A 164 -17.18 -9.61 -11.15
CA LYS A 164 -16.15 -9.32 -12.15
C LYS A 164 -14.76 -9.60 -11.58
N ASP A 165 -13.83 -9.93 -12.47
CA ASP A 165 -12.43 -10.15 -12.15
C ASP A 165 -11.74 -8.89 -11.57
N ASP A 166 -12.14 -7.73 -12.08
CA ASP A 166 -11.60 -6.43 -11.67
C ASP A 166 -12.17 -5.99 -10.33
N VAL A 167 -11.32 -5.85 -9.34
CA VAL A 167 -11.63 -5.34 -8.02
C VAL A 167 -10.92 -4.01 -7.81
N GLU A 168 -11.67 -2.96 -7.53
CA GLU A 168 -11.12 -1.65 -7.20
C GLU A 168 -10.65 -1.66 -5.74
N VAL A 169 -9.40 -1.28 -5.51
CA VAL A 169 -8.81 -1.13 -4.17
C VAL A 169 -8.54 0.34 -3.92
N HIS A 170 -8.98 0.83 -2.77
CA HIS A 170 -8.78 2.20 -2.31
C HIS A 170 -8.11 2.20 -0.95
N ALA A 171 -7.14 3.10 -0.76
CA ALA A 171 -6.47 3.32 0.52
C ALA A 171 -6.54 4.80 0.88
N LYS A 172 -7.01 5.11 2.09
CA LYS A 172 -6.91 6.44 2.70
C LYS A 172 -6.02 6.33 3.92
N LEU A 173 -4.89 7.00 3.87
CA LEU A 173 -3.86 6.89 4.90
C LEU A 173 -3.50 8.29 5.41
N THR A 174 -3.32 8.42 6.70
CA THR A 174 -2.69 9.58 7.33
C THR A 174 -1.39 9.09 7.97
N VAL A 175 -0.27 9.58 7.48
CA VAL A 175 1.06 9.21 7.97
C VAL A 175 1.75 10.41 8.59
N THR A 176 2.57 10.15 9.61
CA THR A 176 3.35 11.18 10.30
C THR A 176 4.83 10.81 10.27
N ARG A 177 5.68 11.79 9.96
CA ARG A 177 7.15 11.71 9.99
C ARG A 177 7.72 12.31 11.26
#